data_93cf59f8493104b21f3e403f13a4b3bd
#
_entry.id   93cf59f8493104b21f3e403f13a4b3bd
#
_cell.length_a   1.000
_cell.length_b   1.000
_cell.length_c   1.000
_cell.angle_alpha   90.00
_cell.angle_beta   90.00
_cell.angle_gamma   90.00
#
_symmetry.space_group_name_H-M   'P 1'
#
loop_
_entity.id
_entity.type
_entity.pdbx_description
1 polymer ?
#
loop_
_entity_poly.entity_id
_entity_poly.type
_entity_poly.pdbx_seq_one_letter_code
_entity_poly.pdbx_strand_id
1 'polypeptide(L)'
;MVLDKTTLKSISIRDTVLINNLSHSYGLGENRKKVLDGINMNIKKSEVVLLKGPSGCGKTTLLTLIGALRTCQNGSLNVLSEELNGASRKVRQKLRRNIGMIFQGHNLLRCLTAEQNVQMGADLIRGLTYLQRREIARRWLSEVGLEEHHRKLPSDLSGGQKQRVAIARALSANPKLLLADEPTSALDSVTGREIVALLRRLAKDQNCSVLMVTHDPRISDMADRILNMEDGKIFSTHGELKY
;
A
#
# COMPACT_ATOMS: atom_id res chain seq x y z
N MET A 1 18.90 -31.12 -22.68
CA MET A 1 17.60 -31.29 -22.00
C MET A 1 16.89 -29.95 -22.05
N VAL A 2 15.99 -29.79 -23.02
CA VAL A 2 15.32 -28.53 -23.33
C VAL A 2 14.23 -28.34 -22.28
N LEU A 3 14.36 -27.30 -21.44
CA LEU A 3 13.32 -26.93 -20.48
C LEU A 3 12.12 -26.41 -21.26
N ASP A 4 11.00 -27.07 -21.05
CA ASP A 4 9.71 -26.82 -21.67
C ASP A 4 9.21 -25.38 -21.40
N LYS A 5 9.01 -24.63 -22.49
CA LYS A 5 8.49 -23.27 -22.51
C LYS A 5 7.00 -23.18 -22.13
N THR A 6 6.38 -24.28 -21.70
CA THR A 6 4.94 -24.37 -21.44
C THR A 6 4.56 -23.97 -20.00
N THR A 7 5.52 -23.84 -19.07
CA THR A 7 5.27 -23.48 -17.66
C THR A 7 5.21 -21.97 -17.39
N LEU A 8 5.46 -21.13 -18.40
CA LEU A 8 5.38 -19.66 -18.30
C LEU A 8 4.03 -19.08 -18.70
N LYS A 9 2.99 -19.91 -18.85
CA LYS A 9 1.65 -19.47 -19.22
C LYS A 9 0.69 -19.58 -18.04
N SER A 10 0.59 -18.54 -17.26
CA SER A 10 -0.63 -17.85 -16.80
C SER A 10 -0.25 -16.76 -15.79
N ILE A 11 0.48 -15.74 -16.25
CA ILE A 11 0.33 -14.44 -15.59
C ILE A 11 -1.13 -14.06 -15.86
N SER A 12 -1.99 -14.36 -14.91
CA SER A 12 -3.37 -13.96 -15.00
C SER A 12 -3.36 -12.43 -15.14
N ILE A 13 -3.91 -11.93 -16.25
CA ILE A 13 -4.08 -10.48 -16.54
C ILE A 13 -4.86 -9.77 -15.41
N ARG A 14 -5.24 -10.52 -14.37
CA ARG A 14 -6.10 -10.12 -13.24
C ARG A 14 -5.33 -9.78 -11.94
N ASP A 15 -4.03 -10.12 -11.82
CA ASP A 15 -3.30 -9.90 -10.57
C ASP A 15 -2.54 -8.57 -10.58
N THR A 16 -2.80 -7.73 -9.56
CA THR A 16 -2.06 -6.49 -9.30
C THR A 16 -0.71 -6.78 -8.66
N VAL A 17 -0.66 -7.80 -7.79
CA VAL A 17 0.56 -8.30 -7.16
C VAL A 17 0.57 -9.82 -7.26
N LEU A 18 1.71 -10.40 -7.65
CA LEU A 18 1.94 -11.85 -7.64
C LEU A 18 3.33 -12.12 -7.06
N ILE A 19 3.37 -12.92 -6.01
CA ILE A 19 4.58 -13.27 -5.27
C ILE A 19 4.75 -14.79 -5.25
N ASN A 20 5.93 -15.26 -5.66
CA ASN A 20 6.29 -16.67 -5.64
C ASN A 20 7.63 -16.86 -4.92
N ASN A 21 7.60 -17.63 -3.84
CA ASN A 21 8.76 -18.04 -3.04
C ASN A 21 9.68 -16.86 -2.64
N LEU A 22 9.10 -15.72 -2.27
CA LEU A 22 9.83 -14.52 -1.91
C LEU A 22 10.47 -14.68 -0.54
N SER A 23 11.79 -14.49 -0.47
CA SER A 23 12.53 -14.48 0.79
C SER A 23 13.39 -13.21 0.91
N HIS A 24 13.51 -12.70 2.14
CA HIS A 24 14.30 -11.50 2.42
C HIS A 24 15.00 -11.60 3.77
N SER A 25 16.25 -11.15 3.81
CA SER A 25 17.08 -11.14 5.04
C SER A 25 17.71 -9.76 5.24
N TYR A 26 17.92 -9.41 6.50
CA TYR A 26 18.72 -8.25 6.91
C TYR A 26 20.06 -8.72 7.48
N GLY A 27 21.03 -7.81 7.51
CA GLY A 27 22.36 -8.08 8.02
C GLY A 27 23.25 -8.85 7.03
N LEU A 28 24.50 -9.07 7.42
CA LEU A 28 25.52 -9.78 6.65
C LEU A 28 26.21 -10.82 7.54
N GLY A 29 26.74 -11.89 6.95
CA GLY A 29 27.48 -12.92 7.66
C GLY A 29 26.65 -13.57 8.78
N GLU A 30 27.23 -13.70 9.96
CA GLU A 30 26.60 -14.32 11.15
C GLU A 30 25.40 -13.54 11.68
N ASN A 31 25.35 -12.21 11.44
CA ASN A 31 24.24 -11.36 11.83
C ASN A 31 23.07 -11.36 10.82
N ARG A 32 23.09 -12.28 9.87
CA ARG A 32 22.03 -12.39 8.85
C ARG A 32 20.77 -12.98 9.47
N LYS A 33 19.70 -12.16 9.54
CA LYS A 33 18.38 -12.57 10.01
C LYS A 33 17.39 -12.64 8.86
N LYS A 34 16.85 -13.84 8.58
CA LYS A 34 15.76 -14.02 7.63
C LYS A 34 14.48 -13.45 8.24
N VAL A 35 13.79 -12.57 7.50
CA VAL A 35 12.56 -11.89 7.94
C VAL A 35 11.36 -12.33 7.08
N LEU A 36 11.59 -12.70 5.83
CA LEU A 36 10.57 -13.33 4.97
C LEU A 36 11.10 -14.67 4.50
N ASP A 37 10.27 -15.70 4.54
CA ASP A 37 10.65 -17.08 4.23
C ASP A 37 9.63 -17.75 3.31
N GLY A 38 9.93 -17.77 2.00
CA GLY A 38 9.14 -18.47 1.00
C GLY A 38 7.71 -17.94 0.83
N ILE A 39 7.51 -16.62 0.90
CA ILE A 39 6.18 -16.00 0.76
C ILE A 39 5.59 -16.32 -0.61
N ASN A 40 4.35 -16.81 -0.59
CA ASN A 40 3.51 -16.99 -1.77
C ASN A 40 2.18 -16.26 -1.54
N MET A 41 1.82 -15.30 -2.39
CA MET A 41 0.54 -14.60 -2.34
C MET A 41 0.24 -13.89 -3.66
N ASN A 42 -1.02 -13.57 -3.88
CA ASN A 42 -1.43 -12.65 -4.93
C ASN A 42 -2.43 -11.62 -4.41
N ILE A 43 -2.60 -10.53 -5.15
CA ILE A 43 -3.67 -9.53 -4.96
C ILE A 43 -4.29 -9.31 -6.33
N LYS A 44 -5.59 -9.53 -6.43
CA LYS A 44 -6.36 -9.32 -7.65
C LYS A 44 -6.61 -7.84 -7.89
N LYS A 45 -6.95 -7.49 -9.13
CA LYS A 45 -7.34 -6.12 -9.47
C LYS A 45 -8.56 -5.68 -8.65
N SER A 46 -8.49 -4.47 -8.09
CA SER A 46 -9.56 -3.86 -7.25
C SER A 46 -9.90 -4.65 -5.98
N GLU A 47 -9.05 -5.59 -5.57
CA GLU A 47 -9.21 -6.35 -4.33
C GLU A 47 -8.65 -5.55 -3.13
N VAL A 48 -9.35 -5.62 -2.01
CA VAL A 48 -8.91 -5.10 -0.71
C VAL A 48 -8.46 -6.27 0.16
N VAL A 49 -7.15 -6.40 0.35
CA VAL A 49 -6.52 -7.46 1.14
C VAL A 49 -6.02 -6.91 2.46
N LEU A 50 -6.36 -7.59 3.54
CA LEU A 50 -5.85 -7.31 4.87
C LEU A 50 -4.77 -8.34 5.24
N LEU A 51 -3.58 -7.88 5.59
CA LEU A 51 -2.49 -8.70 6.10
C LEU A 51 -2.36 -8.51 7.62
N LYS A 52 -2.69 -9.53 8.37
CA LYS A 52 -2.64 -9.57 9.83
C LYS A 52 -1.43 -10.34 10.34
N GLY A 53 -1.02 -10.05 11.56
CA GLY A 53 0.01 -10.81 12.26
C GLY A 53 0.65 -10.03 13.40
N PRO A 54 1.41 -10.68 14.28
CA PRO A 54 2.07 -10.04 15.40
C PRO A 54 3.11 -8.99 14.95
N SER A 55 3.49 -8.10 15.86
CA SER A 55 4.56 -7.14 15.62
C SER A 55 5.88 -7.87 15.31
N GLY A 56 6.63 -7.37 14.33
CA GLY A 56 7.93 -7.96 13.97
C GLY A 56 7.87 -9.18 13.03
N CYS A 57 6.69 -9.73 12.66
CA CYS A 57 6.60 -10.91 11.79
C CYS A 57 6.97 -10.67 10.31
N GLY A 58 7.27 -9.40 9.91
CA GLY A 58 7.74 -9.09 8.55
C GLY A 58 6.78 -8.30 7.67
N LYS A 59 5.59 -7.90 8.16
CA LYS A 59 4.55 -7.20 7.39
C LYS A 59 5.06 -5.93 6.69
N THR A 60 5.68 -5.01 7.42
CA THR A 60 6.25 -3.77 6.88
C THR A 60 7.37 -4.06 5.88
N THR A 61 8.16 -5.13 6.10
CA THR A 61 9.18 -5.56 5.14
C THR A 61 8.55 -5.99 3.83
N LEU A 62 7.51 -6.83 3.88
CA LEU A 62 6.78 -7.27 2.69
C LEU A 62 6.15 -6.08 1.96
N LEU A 63 5.48 -5.19 2.70
CA LEU A 63 4.85 -3.98 2.15
C LEU A 63 5.87 -3.07 1.46
N THR A 64 7.06 -2.88 2.03
CA THR A 64 8.12 -2.05 1.43
C THR A 64 8.78 -2.70 0.21
N LEU A 65 8.81 -4.03 0.11
CA LEU A 65 9.25 -4.75 -1.08
C LEU A 65 8.23 -4.59 -2.21
N ILE A 66 6.93 -4.82 -1.94
CA ILE A 66 5.84 -4.61 -2.91
C ILE A 66 5.82 -3.15 -3.38
N GLY A 67 6.06 -2.19 -2.48
CA GLY A 67 6.18 -0.76 -2.79
C GLY A 67 7.44 -0.36 -3.56
N ALA A 68 8.28 -1.32 -3.94
CA ALA A 68 9.57 -1.09 -4.61
C ALA A 68 10.49 -0.10 -3.88
N LEU A 69 10.35 0.03 -2.55
CA LEU A 69 11.23 0.82 -1.68
C LEU A 69 12.48 0.04 -1.28
N ARG A 70 12.40 -1.30 -1.29
CA ARG A 70 13.50 -2.22 -1.05
C ARG A 70 13.77 -3.05 -2.29
N THR A 71 14.99 -3.61 -2.39
CA THR A 71 15.38 -4.53 -3.47
C THR A 71 14.96 -5.94 -3.11
N CYS A 72 14.29 -6.63 -4.04
CA CYS A 72 14.02 -8.05 -3.95
C CYS A 72 15.34 -8.83 -3.94
N GLN A 73 15.48 -9.83 -3.05
CA GLN A 73 16.69 -10.64 -2.94
C GLN A 73 16.52 -12.00 -3.60
N ASN A 74 15.45 -12.73 -3.26
CA ASN A 74 15.20 -14.08 -3.75
C ASN A 74 13.71 -14.28 -4.02
N GLY A 75 13.38 -15.15 -4.98
CA GLY A 75 12.01 -15.41 -5.40
C GLY A 75 11.56 -14.47 -6.52
N SER A 76 10.28 -14.49 -6.86
CA SER A 76 9.66 -13.60 -7.85
C SER A 76 8.67 -12.67 -7.16
N LEU A 77 8.71 -11.39 -7.51
CA LEU A 77 7.82 -10.35 -7.02
C LEU A 77 7.35 -9.50 -8.21
N ASN A 78 6.21 -9.85 -8.77
CA ASN A 78 5.59 -9.10 -9.86
C ASN A 78 4.56 -8.12 -9.30
N VAL A 79 4.72 -6.84 -9.63
CA VAL A 79 3.82 -5.75 -9.19
C VAL A 79 3.42 -4.92 -10.40
N LEU A 80 2.12 -4.81 -10.67
CA LEU A 80 1.58 -4.10 -11.84
C LEU A 80 2.23 -4.56 -13.16
N SER A 81 2.44 -5.88 -13.29
CA SER A 81 3.09 -6.54 -14.43
C SER A 81 4.60 -6.26 -14.58
N GLU A 82 5.25 -5.66 -13.58
CA GLU A 82 6.70 -5.45 -13.57
C GLU A 82 7.36 -6.41 -12.56
N GLU A 83 8.32 -7.24 -13.02
CA GLU A 83 9.11 -8.10 -12.13
C GLU A 83 10.15 -7.26 -11.39
N LEU A 84 10.16 -7.35 -10.04
CA LEU A 84 11.04 -6.55 -9.18
C LEU A 84 12.34 -7.25 -8.82
N ASN A 85 12.42 -8.57 -8.96
CA ASN A 85 13.68 -9.29 -8.79
C ASN A 85 14.62 -8.94 -9.95
N GLY A 86 15.81 -8.41 -9.65
CA GLY A 86 16.73 -7.92 -10.66
C GLY A 86 16.33 -6.58 -11.32
N ALA A 87 15.21 -5.96 -10.94
CA ALA A 87 14.74 -4.71 -11.52
C ALA A 87 15.72 -3.55 -11.29
N SER A 88 15.99 -2.77 -12.35
CA SER A 88 16.82 -1.58 -12.27
C SER A 88 16.18 -0.48 -11.40
N ARG A 89 17.01 0.46 -10.91
CA ARG A 89 16.52 1.64 -10.17
C ARG A 89 15.49 2.43 -10.97
N LYS A 90 15.65 2.53 -12.29
CA LYS A 90 14.75 3.27 -13.20
C LYS A 90 13.37 2.61 -13.28
N VAL A 91 13.29 1.28 -13.38
CA VAL A 91 12.05 0.50 -13.39
C VAL A 91 11.32 0.69 -12.06
N ARG A 92 12.01 0.50 -10.93
CA ARG A 92 11.42 0.69 -9.59
C ARG A 92 10.91 2.10 -9.38
N GLN A 93 11.62 3.13 -9.86
CA GLN A 93 11.19 4.52 -9.77
C GLN A 93 9.93 4.80 -10.61
N LYS A 94 9.84 4.23 -11.82
CA LYS A 94 8.65 4.34 -12.67
C LYS A 94 7.45 3.66 -12.01
N LEU A 95 7.66 2.47 -11.43
CA LEU A 95 6.61 1.70 -10.77
C LEU A 95 6.02 2.45 -9.57
N ARG A 96 6.86 3.05 -8.71
CA ARG A 96 6.42 3.80 -7.51
C ARG A 96 5.45 4.94 -7.82
N ARG A 97 5.42 5.50 -9.03
CA ARG A 97 4.44 6.52 -9.43
C ARG A 97 3.01 5.98 -9.52
N ASN A 98 2.86 4.67 -9.67
CA ASN A 98 1.56 3.99 -9.72
C ASN A 98 1.17 3.34 -8.39
N ILE A 99 1.95 3.57 -7.32
CA ILE A 99 1.73 3.00 -6.00
C ILE A 99 1.54 4.14 -5.01
N GLY A 100 0.37 4.19 -4.37
CA GLY A 100 0.13 5.07 -3.23
C GLY A 100 0.61 4.40 -1.94
N MET A 101 1.20 5.18 -1.02
CA MET A 101 1.62 4.66 0.28
C MET A 101 1.08 5.51 1.42
N ILE A 102 0.50 4.83 2.40
CA ILE A 102 0.07 5.39 3.69
C ILE A 102 0.94 4.73 4.76
N PHE A 103 1.67 5.54 5.51
CA PHE A 103 2.58 5.09 6.57
C PHE A 103 1.93 5.25 7.94
N GLN A 104 2.33 4.45 8.90
CA GLN A 104 1.86 4.48 10.29
C GLN A 104 1.95 5.87 10.94
N GLY A 105 3.00 6.64 10.66
CA GLY A 105 3.20 8.00 11.20
C GLY A 105 2.62 9.12 10.34
N HIS A 106 1.72 8.84 9.38
CA HIS A 106 1.17 9.77 8.38
C HIS A 106 2.23 10.36 7.42
N ASN A 107 3.45 10.56 7.86
CA ASN A 107 4.59 11.13 7.12
C ASN A 107 4.24 12.41 6.35
N LEU A 108 3.45 13.30 6.98
CA LEU A 108 3.17 14.62 6.43
C LEU A 108 4.38 15.53 6.64
N LEU A 109 4.70 16.33 5.64
CA LEU A 109 5.73 17.37 5.77
C LEU A 109 5.18 18.50 6.63
N ARG A 110 5.83 18.73 7.79
CA ARG A 110 5.37 19.65 8.82
C ARG A 110 5.34 21.12 8.36
N CYS A 111 6.20 21.48 7.43
CA CYS A 111 6.30 22.84 6.84
C CYS A 111 5.30 23.09 5.70
N LEU A 112 4.55 22.08 5.28
CA LEU A 112 3.56 22.18 4.21
C LEU A 112 2.15 22.11 4.76
N THR A 113 1.24 22.90 4.16
CA THR A 113 -0.19 22.84 4.47
C THR A 113 -0.80 21.51 4.04
N ALA A 114 -2.03 21.22 4.44
CA ALA A 114 -2.77 20.04 4.00
C ALA A 114 -2.87 19.99 2.46
N GLU A 115 -3.23 21.11 1.80
CA GLU A 115 -3.28 21.23 0.34
C GLU A 115 -1.91 20.88 -0.30
N GLN A 116 -0.84 21.46 0.20
CA GLN A 116 0.52 21.22 -0.32
C GLN A 116 0.99 19.77 -0.10
N ASN A 117 0.67 19.18 1.06
CA ASN A 117 0.95 17.76 1.30
C ASN A 117 0.22 16.86 0.29
N VAL A 118 -1.05 17.12 -0.03
CA VAL A 118 -1.80 16.36 -1.02
C VAL A 118 -1.30 16.63 -2.44
N GLN A 119 -0.92 17.86 -2.75
CA GLN A 119 -0.35 18.25 -4.04
C GLN A 119 0.90 17.45 -4.40
N MET A 120 1.73 17.05 -3.43
CA MET A 120 2.89 16.18 -3.67
C MET A 120 2.55 14.85 -4.36
N GLY A 121 1.34 14.30 -4.12
CA GLY A 121 0.86 13.14 -4.85
C GLY A 121 0.54 13.49 -6.31
N ALA A 122 -0.17 14.59 -6.55
CA ALA A 122 -0.47 15.07 -7.89
C ALA A 122 0.78 15.45 -8.71
N ASP A 123 1.89 15.83 -8.05
CA ASP A 123 3.18 16.11 -8.69
C ASP A 123 3.79 14.89 -9.42
N LEU A 124 3.34 13.68 -9.08
CA LEU A 124 3.76 12.45 -9.76
C LEU A 124 3.11 12.30 -11.16
N ILE A 125 2.04 13.04 -11.42
CA ILE A 125 1.33 13.03 -12.71
C ILE A 125 2.04 13.99 -13.66
N ARG A 126 2.49 13.47 -14.80
CA ARG A 126 3.20 14.28 -15.80
C ARG A 126 2.24 15.19 -16.58
N GLY A 127 2.75 16.34 -16.98
CA GLY A 127 2.04 17.27 -17.88
C GLY A 127 1.03 18.19 -17.19
N LEU A 128 0.83 18.06 -15.88
CA LEU A 128 -0.06 18.96 -15.13
C LEU A 128 0.63 20.30 -14.83
N THR A 129 -0.12 21.39 -14.99
CA THR A 129 0.26 22.71 -14.50
C THR A 129 0.17 22.78 -12.97
N TYR A 130 0.76 23.81 -12.37
CA TYR A 130 0.62 24.06 -10.92
C TYR A 130 -0.85 24.22 -10.49
N LEU A 131 -1.66 24.95 -11.25
CA LEU A 131 -3.07 25.17 -10.95
C LEU A 131 -3.87 23.85 -11.00
N GLN A 132 -3.65 23.00 -11.98
CA GLN A 132 -4.29 21.68 -12.08
C GLN A 132 -3.93 20.77 -10.92
N ARG A 133 -2.68 20.75 -10.48
CA ARG A 133 -2.26 19.95 -9.30
C ARG A 133 -2.92 20.44 -8.02
N ARG A 134 -3.02 21.75 -7.88
CA ARG A 134 -3.71 22.40 -6.75
C ARG A 134 -5.19 22.07 -6.73
N GLU A 135 -5.84 22.08 -7.87
CA GLU A 135 -7.25 21.71 -8.03
C GLU A 135 -7.46 20.24 -7.65
N ILE A 136 -6.60 19.33 -8.11
CA ILE A 136 -6.61 17.91 -7.72
C ILE A 136 -6.47 17.79 -6.20
N ALA A 137 -5.54 18.52 -5.57
CA ALA A 137 -5.35 18.47 -4.13
C ALA A 137 -6.59 18.94 -3.36
N ARG A 138 -7.23 20.02 -3.78
CA ARG A 138 -8.45 20.54 -3.15
C ARG A 138 -9.62 19.57 -3.30
N ARG A 139 -9.82 19.01 -4.51
CA ARG A 139 -10.83 17.99 -4.74
C ARG A 139 -10.62 16.79 -3.79
N TRP A 140 -9.39 16.30 -3.64
CA TRP A 140 -9.11 15.19 -2.73
C TRP A 140 -9.32 15.55 -1.26
N LEU A 141 -9.02 16.78 -0.84
CA LEU A 141 -9.34 17.24 0.51
C LEU A 141 -10.85 17.28 0.75
N SER A 142 -11.65 17.71 -0.23
CA SER A 142 -13.11 17.64 -0.14
C SER A 142 -13.60 16.19 -0.05
N GLU A 143 -13.09 15.26 -0.87
CA GLU A 143 -13.46 13.84 -0.84
C GLU A 143 -13.21 13.17 0.52
N VAL A 144 -12.23 13.67 1.28
CA VAL A 144 -11.95 13.18 2.64
C VAL A 144 -12.58 14.04 3.73
N GLY A 145 -13.42 15.01 3.38
CA GLY A 145 -14.13 15.88 4.32
C GLY A 145 -13.24 16.92 5.02
N LEU A 146 -12.26 17.46 4.29
CA LEU A 146 -11.29 18.44 4.80
C LEU A 146 -11.21 19.71 3.94
N GLU A 147 -12.28 20.10 3.24
CA GLU A 147 -12.31 21.29 2.38
C GLU A 147 -11.98 22.58 3.13
N GLU A 148 -12.44 22.72 4.38
CA GLU A 148 -12.18 23.89 5.23
C GLU A 148 -10.77 23.89 5.84
N HIS A 149 -10.04 22.77 5.71
CA HIS A 149 -8.75 22.57 6.38
C HIS A 149 -7.55 22.69 5.44
N HIS A 150 -7.76 23.07 4.17
CA HIS A 150 -6.73 23.05 3.13
C HIS A 150 -5.49 23.89 3.45
N ARG A 151 -5.63 24.99 4.22
CA ARG A 151 -4.52 25.89 4.62
C ARG A 151 -3.86 25.50 5.94
N LYS A 152 -4.42 24.55 6.70
CA LYS A 152 -3.85 24.16 8.01
C LYS A 152 -2.53 23.41 7.83
N LEU A 153 -1.62 23.65 8.76
CA LEU A 153 -0.40 22.86 8.93
C LEU A 153 -0.73 21.55 9.67
N PRO A 154 0.11 20.52 9.54
CA PRO A 154 -0.07 19.27 10.28
C PRO A 154 -0.15 19.46 11.80
N SER A 155 0.51 20.47 12.39
CA SER A 155 0.40 20.83 13.82
C SER A 155 -1.05 21.13 14.24
N ASP A 156 -1.84 21.71 13.34
CA ASP A 156 -3.18 22.23 13.60
C ASP A 156 -4.29 21.23 13.25
N LEU A 157 -3.91 19.98 12.93
CA LEU A 157 -4.79 18.90 12.55
C LEU A 157 -4.84 17.82 13.64
N SER A 158 -6.03 17.26 13.90
CA SER A 158 -6.18 16.07 14.74
C SER A 158 -5.51 14.83 14.09
N GLY A 159 -5.33 13.75 14.85
CA GLY A 159 -4.79 12.48 14.34
C GLY A 159 -5.60 11.94 13.15
N GLY A 160 -6.94 11.91 13.27
CA GLY A 160 -7.82 11.49 12.19
C GLY A 160 -7.77 12.41 10.96
N GLN A 161 -7.66 13.73 11.16
CA GLN A 161 -7.50 14.69 10.07
C GLN A 161 -6.15 14.50 9.35
N LYS A 162 -5.05 14.28 10.09
CA LYS A 162 -3.74 13.94 9.51
C LYS A 162 -3.82 12.68 8.66
N GLN A 163 -4.54 11.67 9.13
CA GLN A 163 -4.73 10.42 8.40
C GLN A 163 -5.54 10.64 7.11
N ARG A 164 -6.61 11.44 7.17
CA ARG A 164 -7.39 11.82 5.97
C ARG A 164 -6.53 12.58 4.95
N VAL A 165 -5.65 13.49 5.37
CA VAL A 165 -4.67 14.15 4.47
C VAL A 165 -3.69 13.13 3.86
N ALA A 166 -3.18 12.16 4.63
CA ALA A 166 -2.29 11.13 4.12
C ALA A 166 -2.98 10.22 3.08
N ILE A 167 -4.26 9.88 3.27
CA ILE A 167 -5.08 9.16 2.30
C ILE A 167 -5.27 9.98 1.03
N ALA A 168 -5.69 11.23 1.16
CA ALA A 168 -5.85 12.15 0.03
C ALA A 168 -4.55 12.28 -0.79
N ARG A 169 -3.40 12.43 -0.12
CA ARG A 169 -2.08 12.46 -0.76
C ARG A 169 -1.78 11.17 -1.53
N ALA A 170 -2.03 10.02 -0.91
CA ALA A 170 -1.73 8.73 -1.53
C ALA A 170 -2.58 8.47 -2.79
N LEU A 171 -3.85 8.92 -2.77
CA LEU A 171 -4.80 8.72 -3.87
C LEU A 171 -4.74 9.81 -4.95
N SER A 172 -4.21 11.00 -4.64
CA SER A 172 -4.15 12.12 -5.60
C SER A 172 -3.25 11.84 -6.82
N ALA A 173 -2.34 10.87 -6.73
CA ALA A 173 -1.55 10.36 -7.85
C ALA A 173 -2.32 9.41 -8.79
N ASN A 174 -3.59 9.09 -8.49
CA ASN A 174 -4.39 8.07 -9.18
C ASN A 174 -3.66 6.70 -9.24
N PRO A 175 -3.26 6.13 -8.10
CA PRO A 175 -2.50 4.90 -8.05
C PRO A 175 -3.33 3.69 -8.48
N LYS A 176 -2.65 2.64 -8.97
CA LYS A 176 -3.27 1.33 -9.26
C LYS A 176 -3.18 0.36 -8.10
N LEU A 177 -2.27 0.63 -7.16
CA LEU A 177 -2.07 -0.14 -5.94
C LEU A 177 -1.88 0.84 -4.77
N LEU A 178 -2.60 0.61 -3.69
CA LEU A 178 -2.47 1.34 -2.43
C LEU A 178 -1.93 0.40 -1.35
N LEU A 179 -0.86 0.83 -0.71
CA LEU A 179 -0.23 0.12 0.39
C LEU A 179 -0.41 0.93 1.68
N ALA A 180 -1.01 0.34 2.70
CA ALA A 180 -1.26 1.03 3.97
C ALA A 180 -0.62 0.23 5.13
N ASP A 181 0.31 0.87 5.84
CA ASP A 181 0.99 0.31 7.01
C ASP A 181 0.35 0.89 8.28
N GLU A 182 -0.42 0.06 9.00
CA GLU A 182 -1.10 0.39 10.26
C GLU A 182 -1.91 1.71 10.20
N PRO A 183 -2.83 1.89 9.24
CA PRO A 183 -3.47 3.18 8.99
C PRO A 183 -4.39 3.64 10.12
N THR A 184 -4.68 2.80 11.12
CA THR A 184 -5.58 3.09 12.26
C THR A 184 -4.88 3.11 13.61
N SER A 185 -3.57 2.83 13.68
CA SER A 185 -2.84 2.59 14.94
C SER A 185 -2.84 3.77 15.93
N ALA A 186 -3.02 5.00 15.44
CA ALA A 186 -3.05 6.22 16.26
C ALA A 186 -4.47 6.78 16.45
N LEU A 187 -5.51 5.99 16.15
CA LEU A 187 -6.90 6.44 16.14
C LEU A 187 -7.76 5.63 17.13
N ASP A 188 -8.79 6.27 17.67
CA ASP A 188 -9.84 5.57 18.40
C ASP A 188 -10.63 4.63 17.48
N SER A 189 -11.44 3.75 18.08
CA SER A 189 -12.15 2.70 17.36
C SER A 189 -13.10 3.22 16.28
N VAL A 190 -13.84 4.30 16.59
CA VAL A 190 -14.85 4.84 15.68
C VAL A 190 -14.16 5.50 14.49
N THR A 191 -13.24 6.42 14.76
CA THR A 191 -12.45 7.10 13.74
C THR A 191 -11.65 6.11 12.87
N GLY A 192 -11.09 5.07 13.49
CA GLY A 192 -10.35 4.02 12.76
C GLY A 192 -11.22 3.30 11.72
N ARG A 193 -12.44 2.90 12.09
CA ARG A 193 -13.39 2.26 11.15
C ARG A 193 -13.83 3.21 10.03
N GLU A 194 -14.14 4.47 10.36
CA GLU A 194 -14.49 5.50 9.37
C GLU A 194 -13.37 5.69 8.34
N ILE A 195 -12.11 5.76 8.79
CA ILE A 195 -10.93 5.90 7.93
C ILE A 195 -10.79 4.71 6.98
N VAL A 196 -10.97 3.47 7.47
CA VAL A 196 -10.87 2.28 6.62
C VAL A 196 -12.05 2.21 5.63
N ALA A 197 -13.27 2.54 6.06
CA ALA A 197 -14.43 2.60 5.18
C ALA A 197 -14.23 3.63 4.06
N LEU A 198 -13.74 4.81 4.40
CA LEU A 198 -13.39 5.87 3.46
C LEU A 198 -12.34 5.38 2.45
N LEU A 199 -11.24 4.81 2.94
CA LEU A 199 -10.15 4.30 2.11
C LEU A 199 -10.63 3.21 1.15
N ARG A 200 -11.43 2.25 1.64
CA ARG A 200 -12.02 1.19 0.83
C ARG A 200 -12.92 1.76 -0.28
N ARG A 201 -13.82 2.68 0.07
CA ARG A 201 -14.71 3.33 -0.89
C ARG A 201 -13.90 4.02 -1.98
N LEU A 202 -13.01 4.94 -1.61
CA LEU A 202 -12.22 5.73 -2.56
C LEU A 202 -11.30 4.86 -3.44
N ALA A 203 -10.73 3.79 -2.90
CA ALA A 203 -9.92 2.85 -3.67
C ALA A 203 -10.76 2.07 -4.69
N LYS A 204 -11.96 1.62 -4.31
CA LYS A 204 -12.89 0.93 -5.24
C LYS A 204 -13.38 1.86 -6.34
N ASP A 205 -13.73 3.10 -6.02
CA ASP A 205 -14.16 4.11 -6.99
C ASP A 205 -13.07 4.38 -8.05
N GLN A 206 -11.79 4.22 -7.69
CA GLN A 206 -10.66 4.36 -8.60
C GLN A 206 -10.17 3.05 -9.25
N ASN A 207 -10.84 1.92 -9.01
CA ASN A 207 -10.35 0.60 -9.42
C ASN A 207 -8.92 0.31 -8.91
N CYS A 208 -8.57 0.81 -7.74
CA CYS A 208 -7.29 0.64 -7.07
C CYS A 208 -7.32 -0.61 -6.19
N SER A 209 -6.31 -1.46 -6.28
CA SER A 209 -6.14 -2.58 -5.35
C SER A 209 -5.53 -2.08 -4.04
N VAL A 210 -5.87 -2.71 -2.91
CA VAL A 210 -5.39 -2.29 -1.59
C VAL A 210 -4.74 -3.45 -0.87
N LEU A 211 -3.53 -3.25 -0.34
CA LEU A 211 -2.94 -4.08 0.70
C LEU A 211 -2.83 -3.25 1.97
N MET A 212 -3.56 -3.65 2.99
CA MET A 212 -3.52 -3.01 4.30
C MET A 212 -2.89 -3.96 5.31
N VAL A 213 -1.89 -3.48 6.01
CA VAL A 213 -1.24 -4.19 7.11
C VAL A 213 -1.80 -3.65 8.41
N THR A 214 -2.27 -4.53 9.29
CA THR A 214 -2.74 -4.14 10.63
C THR A 214 -2.77 -5.32 11.58
N HIS A 215 -2.71 -5.02 12.87
CA HIS A 215 -3.01 -5.95 13.94
C HIS A 215 -4.41 -5.70 14.56
N ASP A 216 -5.16 -4.70 14.07
CA ASP A 216 -6.47 -4.34 14.58
C ASP A 216 -7.56 -5.34 14.11
N PRO A 217 -8.18 -6.11 15.02
CA PRO A 217 -9.22 -7.06 14.67
C PRO A 217 -10.53 -6.39 14.21
N ARG A 218 -10.76 -5.13 14.62
CA ARG A 218 -12.02 -4.39 14.44
C ARG A 218 -12.37 -4.03 13.00
N ILE A 219 -11.40 -4.12 12.07
CA ILE A 219 -11.57 -3.78 10.65
C ILE A 219 -11.56 -4.98 9.73
N SER A 220 -11.63 -6.19 10.30
CA SER A 220 -11.53 -7.45 9.53
C SER A 220 -12.67 -7.63 8.54
N ASP A 221 -13.87 -7.20 8.89
CA ASP A 221 -15.08 -7.24 8.08
C ASP A 221 -15.06 -6.28 6.88
N MET A 222 -14.05 -5.42 6.80
CA MET A 222 -13.92 -4.44 5.73
C MET A 222 -13.04 -4.88 4.57
N ALA A 223 -12.37 -6.04 4.67
CA ALA A 223 -11.55 -6.61 3.61
C ALA A 223 -12.32 -7.61 2.75
N ASP A 224 -11.92 -7.71 1.48
CA ASP A 224 -12.43 -8.76 0.60
C ASP A 224 -11.75 -10.10 0.92
N ARG A 225 -10.49 -10.05 1.44
CA ARG A 225 -9.71 -11.23 1.86
C ARG A 225 -8.74 -10.88 2.99
N ILE A 226 -8.55 -11.85 3.89
CA ILE A 226 -7.60 -11.74 5.02
C ILE A 226 -6.50 -12.78 4.84
N LEU A 227 -5.26 -12.33 5.01
CA LEU A 227 -4.07 -13.17 5.09
C LEU A 227 -3.46 -13.03 6.49
N ASN A 228 -3.00 -14.12 7.06
CA ASN A 228 -2.28 -14.11 8.32
C ASN A 228 -0.79 -14.35 8.07
N MET A 229 0.04 -13.58 8.75
CA MET A 229 1.49 -13.68 8.67
C MET A 229 2.09 -13.92 10.05
N GLU A 230 2.94 -14.93 10.16
CA GLU A 230 3.67 -15.27 11.38
C GLU A 230 5.07 -15.76 10.98
N ASP A 231 6.09 -15.35 11.73
CA ASP A 231 7.49 -15.76 11.55
C ASP A 231 7.97 -15.71 10.08
N GLY A 232 7.60 -14.65 9.38
CA GLY A 232 8.01 -14.45 7.99
C GLY A 232 7.30 -15.30 6.95
N LYS A 233 6.22 -16.01 7.32
CA LYS A 233 5.41 -16.86 6.42
C LYS A 233 3.97 -16.39 6.39
N ILE A 234 3.30 -16.62 5.24
CA ILE A 234 1.86 -16.33 5.09
C ILE A 234 1.08 -17.63 5.18
N PHE A 235 0.03 -17.59 5.99
CA PHE A 235 -0.97 -18.64 6.12
C PHE A 235 -2.29 -18.08 5.58
N SER A 236 -2.86 -18.71 4.56
CA SER A 236 -4.20 -18.36 4.10
C SER A 236 -5.22 -18.99 5.03
N THR A 237 -6.00 -18.17 5.74
CA THR A 237 -7.27 -18.64 6.24
C THR A 237 -8.22 -18.76 5.05
N HIS A 238 -8.75 -19.96 4.80
CA HIS A 238 -9.89 -20.13 3.93
C HIS A 238 -11.04 -19.35 4.56
N GLY A 239 -11.29 -18.16 4.05
CA GLY A 239 -12.48 -17.41 4.38
C GLY A 239 -13.66 -18.13 3.71
N GLU A 240 -14.50 -18.80 4.49
CA GLU A 240 -15.84 -19.10 4.07
C GLU A 240 -16.52 -17.79 3.68
N LEU A 241 -16.78 -17.65 2.39
CA LEU A 241 -17.73 -16.66 1.89
C LEU A 241 -19.08 -17.00 2.51
N LYS A 242 -19.48 -16.27 3.56
CA LYS A 242 -20.91 -16.24 3.94
C LYS A 242 -21.63 -15.48 2.84
N TYR A 243 -22.45 -16.23 2.10
CA TYR A 243 -23.48 -15.74 1.20
C TYR A 243 -24.52 -14.90 1.95
#